data_a3ba6b56960443faa61224d0ff7376ad
#
_entry.id   a3ba6b56960443faa61224d0ff7376ad
#
_cell.length_a   1.000
_cell.length_b   1.000
_cell.length_c   1.000
_cell.angle_alpha   90.00
_cell.angle_beta   90.00
_cell.angle_gamma   90.00
#
_symmetry.space_group_name_H-M   'P 1'
#
loop_
_entity.id
_entity.type
_entity.pdbx_description
1 polymer ?
#
loop_
_entity_poly.entity_id
_entity_poly.type
_entity_poly.pdbx_seq_one_letter_code
_entity_poly.pdbx_strand_id
1 'polypeptide(L)'
;MTVPTALFINYDILTAPGTADTTLVQLGDSFNTKNYTLFVTVAAINTNVIVALEGSIDGTNYSKIIANQTITANGTTHYNIANHPVKYLRPSFVSESGGTAATVLLSVGAN
;
A
#
# COMPACT_ATOMS: atom_id res chain seq x y z
N MET A 1 -5.21 -25.95 14.44
CA MET A 1 -3.94 -25.38 13.93
C MET A 1 -4.24 -24.29 12.92
N THR A 2 -3.61 -23.17 13.07
CA THR A 2 -3.78 -22.08 12.13
C THR A 2 -2.66 -22.12 11.10
N VAL A 3 -3.02 -22.27 9.84
CA VAL A 3 -2.06 -22.20 8.75
C VAL A 3 -1.88 -20.73 8.38
N PRO A 4 -0.65 -20.20 8.31
CA PRO A 4 -0.46 -18.86 7.82
C PRO A 4 -1.06 -18.72 6.43
N THR A 5 -1.93 -17.75 6.26
CA THR A 5 -2.60 -17.51 4.98
C THR A 5 -2.02 -16.26 4.36
N ALA A 6 -1.47 -16.40 3.16
CA ALA A 6 -1.06 -15.25 2.38
C ALA A 6 -2.30 -14.55 1.82
N LEU A 7 -2.32 -13.26 1.93
CA LEU A 7 -3.38 -12.42 1.39
C LEU A 7 -2.79 -11.56 0.28
N PHE A 8 -3.43 -11.56 -0.89
CA PHE A 8 -2.99 -10.74 -2.01
C PHE A 8 -4.14 -9.82 -2.42
N ILE A 9 -3.89 -8.53 -2.46
CA ILE A 9 -4.90 -7.53 -2.73
C ILE A 9 -4.42 -6.65 -3.88
N ASN A 10 -5.21 -6.57 -4.94
CA ASN A 10 -5.01 -5.61 -6.01
C ASN A 10 -5.94 -4.42 -5.77
N TYR A 11 -5.36 -3.24 -5.63
CA TYR A 11 -6.11 -2.02 -5.48
C TYR A 11 -6.30 -1.35 -6.84
N ASP A 12 -7.20 -0.40 -6.89
CA ASP A 12 -7.48 0.33 -8.13
C ASP A 12 -6.30 1.18 -8.56
N ILE A 13 -6.25 1.46 -9.86
CA ILE A 13 -5.27 2.39 -10.40
C ILE A 13 -5.70 3.81 -10.01
N LEU A 14 -4.80 4.52 -9.35
CA LEU A 14 -5.02 5.91 -8.97
C LEU A 14 -4.43 6.84 -10.03
N THR A 15 -5.22 7.82 -10.46
CA THR A 15 -4.82 8.81 -11.47
C THR A 15 -4.54 10.18 -10.87
N ALA A 16 -4.68 10.31 -9.56
CA ALA A 16 -4.39 11.52 -8.81
C ALA A 16 -4.03 11.15 -7.38
N PRO A 17 -3.29 11.99 -6.64
CA PRO A 17 -3.00 11.71 -5.24
C PRO A 17 -4.26 11.43 -4.42
N GLY A 18 -4.18 10.41 -3.59
CA GLY A 18 -5.29 9.96 -2.77
C GLY A 18 -4.97 8.59 -2.16
N THR A 19 -5.93 8.04 -1.45
CA THR A 19 -5.81 6.71 -0.86
C THR A 19 -6.65 5.71 -1.63
N ALA A 20 -6.15 4.49 -1.76
CA ALA A 20 -6.94 3.36 -2.24
C ALA A 20 -7.95 2.94 -1.17
N ASP A 21 -8.87 2.07 -1.55
CA ASP A 21 -9.88 1.58 -0.62
C ASP A 21 -9.24 0.85 0.57
N THR A 22 -9.84 1.02 1.73
CA THR A 22 -9.43 0.33 2.94
C THR A 22 -9.77 -1.15 2.85
N THR A 23 -8.85 -2.00 3.25
CA THR A 23 -9.06 -3.44 3.32
C THR A 23 -8.86 -3.95 4.73
N LEU A 24 -9.80 -4.77 5.20
CA LEU A 24 -9.68 -5.49 6.45
C LEU A 24 -8.76 -6.71 6.23
N VAL A 25 -7.65 -6.76 6.94
CA VAL A 25 -6.68 -7.85 6.79
C VAL A 25 -6.64 -8.80 7.96
N GLN A 26 -7.34 -8.47 9.06
CA GLN A 26 -7.45 -9.35 10.21
C GLN A 26 -8.87 -9.39 10.75
N LEU A 27 -9.38 -10.58 11.00
CA LEU A 27 -10.70 -10.80 11.57
C LEU A 27 -10.54 -11.42 12.96
N GLY A 28 -10.65 -10.60 14.00
CA GLY A 28 -10.50 -11.05 15.38
C GLY A 28 -9.15 -11.73 15.59
N ASP A 29 -9.18 -12.93 16.14
CA ASP A 29 -7.98 -13.72 16.41
C ASP A 29 -7.67 -14.74 15.32
N SER A 30 -8.46 -14.76 14.24
CA SER A 30 -8.38 -15.82 13.23
C SER A 30 -7.27 -15.61 12.20
N PHE A 31 -6.85 -14.39 11.99
CA PHE A 31 -5.81 -14.04 11.03
C PHE A 31 -4.64 -13.40 11.74
N ASN A 32 -3.48 -13.68 11.22
CA ASN A 32 -2.23 -13.30 11.87
C ASN A 32 -1.28 -12.65 10.88
N THR A 33 -1.80 -11.72 10.10
CA THR A 33 -0.98 -10.99 9.13
C THR A 33 -0.16 -9.93 9.85
N LYS A 34 1.11 -9.87 9.52
CA LYS A 34 2.04 -8.92 10.12
C LYS A 34 3.18 -8.52 9.20
N ASN A 35 3.29 -9.18 8.06
CA ASN A 35 4.32 -8.88 7.06
C ASN A 35 3.60 -8.42 5.80
N TYR A 36 4.02 -7.26 5.27
CA TYR A 36 3.35 -6.65 4.13
C TYR A 36 4.37 -6.26 3.08
N THR A 37 4.02 -6.48 1.81
CA THR A 37 4.79 -6.02 0.67
C THR A 37 3.89 -5.17 -0.22
N LEU A 38 4.28 -3.93 -0.43
CA LEU A 38 3.59 -3.00 -1.32
C LEU A 38 4.28 -3.03 -2.68
N PHE A 39 3.55 -3.47 -3.72
CA PHE A 39 3.99 -3.36 -5.10
C PHE A 39 3.36 -2.14 -5.75
N VAL A 40 4.16 -1.38 -6.45
CA VAL A 40 3.74 -0.14 -7.09
C VAL A 40 4.16 -0.19 -8.55
N THR A 41 3.19 -0.02 -9.46
CA THR A 41 3.47 0.13 -10.89
C THR A 41 3.08 1.54 -11.31
N VAL A 42 4.04 2.29 -11.81
CA VAL A 42 3.88 3.69 -12.21
C VAL A 42 4.07 3.83 -13.69
N ALA A 43 3.19 4.61 -14.32
CA ALA A 43 3.28 4.97 -15.73
C ALA A 43 3.11 6.47 -15.90
N ALA A 44 3.66 7.02 -16.96
CA ALA A 44 3.57 8.44 -17.34
C ALA A 44 4.11 9.38 -16.25
N ILE A 45 5.17 8.97 -15.58
CA ILE A 45 5.83 9.81 -14.56
C ILE A 45 6.55 10.99 -15.20
N ASN A 46 6.46 12.15 -14.57
CA ASN A 46 7.26 13.31 -14.97
C ASN A 46 8.52 13.43 -14.11
N THR A 47 8.41 14.03 -12.93
CA THR A 47 9.55 14.17 -12.04
C THR A 47 9.58 13.04 -11.01
N ASN A 48 8.54 12.94 -10.20
CA ASN A 48 8.44 11.85 -9.24
C ASN A 48 7.00 11.61 -8.78
N VAL A 49 6.79 10.44 -8.20
CA VAL A 49 5.58 10.09 -7.44
C VAL A 49 6.01 9.64 -6.07
N ILE A 50 5.22 9.96 -5.06
CA ILE A 50 5.45 9.50 -3.70
C ILE A 50 4.30 8.60 -3.28
N VAL A 51 4.64 7.43 -2.74
CA VAL A 51 3.67 6.43 -2.28
C VAL A 51 3.98 6.01 -0.85
N ALA A 52 2.97 5.46 -0.18
CA ALA A 52 3.11 4.94 1.17
C ALA A 52 2.08 3.85 1.41
N LEU A 53 2.26 3.07 2.48
CA LEU A 53 1.26 2.13 2.95
C LEU A 53 0.83 2.54 4.34
N GLU A 54 -0.47 2.76 4.51
CA GLU A 54 -1.05 3.12 5.78
C GLU A 54 -1.71 1.91 6.43
N GLY A 55 -1.61 1.83 7.74
CA GLY A 55 -2.26 0.80 8.52
C GLY A 55 -3.02 1.39 9.69
N SER A 56 -3.99 0.63 10.20
CA SER A 56 -4.82 1.04 11.33
C SER A 56 -5.25 -0.18 12.13
N ILE A 57 -5.47 0.02 13.42
CA ILE A 57 -6.04 -1.00 14.31
C ILE A 57 -7.55 -0.81 14.42
N ASP A 58 -8.03 0.41 14.43
CA ASP A 58 -9.43 0.74 14.67
C ASP A 58 -10.24 1.07 13.42
N GLY A 59 -9.58 1.18 12.26
CA GLY A 59 -10.23 1.53 11.01
C GLY A 59 -10.51 3.02 10.84
N THR A 60 -10.12 3.84 11.78
CA THR A 60 -10.35 5.29 11.79
C THR A 60 -9.05 6.07 11.82
N ASN A 61 -8.14 5.69 12.69
CA ASN A 61 -6.86 6.37 12.85
C ASN A 61 -5.77 5.59 12.12
N TYR A 62 -5.24 6.18 11.06
CA TYR A 62 -4.25 5.57 10.18
C TYR A 62 -2.89 6.19 10.39
N SER A 63 -1.87 5.36 10.26
CA SER A 63 -0.48 5.78 10.28
C SER A 63 0.29 5.04 9.17
N LYS A 64 1.32 5.66 8.65
CA LYS A 64 2.14 5.05 7.61
C LYS A 64 3.01 3.97 8.22
N ILE A 65 2.76 2.72 7.85
CA ILE A 65 3.61 1.58 8.24
C ILE A 65 4.74 1.38 7.26
N ILE A 66 4.56 1.78 6.00
CA ILE A 66 5.66 2.02 5.06
C ILE A 66 5.65 3.52 4.79
N ALA A 67 6.72 4.20 5.21
CA ALA A 67 6.86 5.63 5.08
C ALA A 67 6.91 6.06 3.61
N ASN A 68 6.79 7.35 3.34
CA ASN A 68 6.82 7.89 2.00
C ASN A 68 8.03 7.39 1.22
N GLN A 69 7.78 6.84 0.04
CA GLN A 69 8.80 6.36 -0.88
C GLN A 69 8.70 7.15 -2.18
N THR A 70 9.82 7.69 -2.62
CA THR A 70 9.89 8.49 -3.84
C THR A 70 10.27 7.60 -5.01
N ILE A 71 9.44 7.63 -6.07
CA ILE A 71 9.65 6.87 -7.30
C ILE A 71 9.94 7.86 -8.41
N THR A 72 11.04 7.67 -9.13
CA THR A 72 11.51 8.61 -10.16
C THR A 72 11.49 8.03 -11.56
N ALA A 73 11.07 6.79 -11.73
CA ALA A 73 11.02 6.13 -13.05
C ALA A 73 9.75 5.29 -13.17
N ASN A 74 9.27 5.18 -14.41
CA ASN A 74 8.17 4.26 -14.72
C ASN A 74 8.60 2.80 -14.49
N GLY A 75 7.64 1.96 -14.19
CA GLY A 75 7.87 0.54 -13.97
C GLY A 75 7.30 0.07 -12.65
N THR A 76 7.69 -1.13 -12.25
CA THR A 76 7.20 -1.77 -11.03
C THR A 76 8.32 -1.84 -9.99
N THR A 77 8.01 -1.42 -8.78
CA THR A 77 8.91 -1.54 -7.63
C THR A 77 8.12 -2.04 -6.42
N HIS A 78 8.82 -2.37 -5.35
CA HIS A 78 8.17 -2.86 -4.14
C HIS A 78 8.89 -2.41 -2.89
N TYR A 79 8.14 -2.37 -1.80
CA TYR A 79 8.62 -2.06 -0.46
C TYR A 79 7.97 -3.04 0.52
N ASN A 80 8.68 -3.40 1.57
CA ASN A 80 8.15 -4.36 2.53
C ASN A 80 8.38 -3.91 3.97
N ILE A 81 7.54 -4.42 4.86
CA ILE A 81 7.67 -4.27 6.30
C ILE A 81 7.28 -5.59 6.97
N ALA A 82 7.98 -5.93 8.05
CA ALA A 82 7.78 -7.18 8.77
C ALA A 82 7.44 -6.92 10.24
N ASN A 83 6.75 -7.88 10.86
CA ASN A 83 6.41 -7.85 12.28
C ASN A 83 5.64 -6.59 12.69
N HIS A 84 4.65 -6.22 11.88
CA HIS A 84 3.87 -4.99 12.07
C HIS A 84 2.38 -5.28 11.95
N PRO A 85 1.77 -5.97 12.92
CA PRO A 85 0.38 -6.38 12.80
C PRO A 85 -0.54 -5.15 12.83
N VAL A 86 -1.41 -5.08 11.84
CA VAL A 86 -2.47 -4.08 11.77
C VAL A 86 -3.76 -4.79 11.34
N LYS A 87 -4.89 -4.15 11.55
CA LYS A 87 -6.19 -4.72 11.21
C LYS A 87 -6.67 -4.25 9.83
N TYR A 88 -6.33 -3.04 9.46
CA TYR A 88 -6.74 -2.42 8.19
C TYR A 88 -5.53 -1.91 7.44
N LEU A 89 -5.56 -2.02 6.11
CA LEU A 89 -4.55 -1.47 5.21
C LEU A 89 -5.18 -0.48 4.25
N ARG A 90 -4.41 0.55 3.92
CA ARG A 90 -4.84 1.57 2.97
C ARG A 90 -3.62 2.12 2.23
N PRO A 91 -3.32 1.64 1.01
CA PRO A 91 -2.24 2.20 0.21
C PRO A 91 -2.52 3.65 -0.18
N SER A 92 -1.48 4.42 -0.33
CA SER A 92 -1.58 5.85 -0.61
C SER A 92 -0.67 6.27 -1.76
N PHE A 93 -1.24 6.98 -2.72
CA PHE A 93 -0.52 7.80 -3.68
C PHE A 93 -0.46 9.20 -3.05
N VAL A 94 0.69 9.54 -2.47
CA VAL A 94 0.80 10.72 -1.60
C VAL A 94 0.87 12.01 -2.40
N SER A 95 1.72 12.05 -3.41
CA SER A 95 1.91 13.25 -4.21
C SER A 95 2.59 12.93 -5.54
N GLU A 96 2.49 13.89 -6.46
CA GLU A 96 3.12 13.85 -7.76
C GLU A 96 3.79 15.21 -8.02
N SER A 97 4.99 15.18 -8.59
CA SER A 97 5.72 16.40 -8.96
C SER A 97 5.99 16.43 -10.47
N GLY A 98 5.97 17.62 -11.02
CA GLY A 98 6.34 17.87 -12.42
C GLY A 98 5.21 17.68 -13.42
N GLY A 99 4.02 17.28 -12.97
CA GLY A 99 2.86 17.06 -13.83
C GLY A 99 1.73 16.37 -13.10
N THR A 100 0.71 15.96 -13.87
CA THR A 100 -0.49 15.31 -13.31
C THR A 100 -0.90 14.08 -14.13
N ALA A 101 0.00 13.54 -14.95
CA ALA A 101 -0.33 12.47 -15.88
C ALA A 101 -0.03 11.07 -15.32
N ALA A 102 0.67 10.95 -14.20
CA ALA A 102 1.08 9.65 -13.68
C ALA A 102 -0.11 8.81 -13.23
N THR A 103 -0.05 7.53 -13.53
CA THR A 103 -0.97 6.53 -13.00
C THR A 103 -0.22 5.58 -12.09
N VAL A 104 -0.84 5.23 -10.97
CA VAL A 104 -0.21 4.42 -9.92
C VAL A 104 -1.11 3.24 -9.61
N LEU A 105 -0.64 2.03 -9.94
CA LEU A 105 -1.28 0.79 -9.55
C LEU A 105 -0.64 0.29 -8.27
N LEU A 106 -1.45 0.04 -7.26
CA LEU A 106 -1.01 -0.42 -5.95
C LEU A 106 -1.51 -1.83 -5.70
N SER A 107 -0.64 -2.70 -5.21
CA SER A 107 -0.98 -4.06 -4.82
C SER A 107 -0.27 -4.41 -3.52
N VAL A 108 -0.88 -5.24 -2.69
CA VAL A 108 -0.32 -5.63 -1.40
C VAL A 108 -0.37 -7.13 -1.25
N GLY A 109 0.76 -7.71 -0.86
CA GLY A 109 0.83 -9.07 -0.35
C GLY A 109 1.03 -9.03 1.16
N ALA A 110 0.39 -9.94 1.88
CA ALA A 110 0.46 -10.01 3.34
C ALA A 110 0.48 -11.45 3.82
N ASN A 111 1.22 -11.68 4.88
CA ASN A 111 1.14 -12.94 5.60
C ASN A 111 1.55 -12.80 7.06
#